data_fd909c721ac7a6a202ea0904dc185593
#
_entry.id   fd909c721ac7a6a202ea0904dc185593
#
_cell.length_a   1.000
_cell.length_b   1.000
_cell.length_c   1.000
_cell.angle_alpha   90.00
_cell.angle_beta   90.00
_cell.angle_gamma   90.00
#
_symmetry.space_group_name_H-M   'P 1'
#
loop_
_entity.id
_entity.type
_entity.pdbx_description
1 polymer ?
#
loop_
_entity_poly.entity_id
_entity_poly.type
_entity_poly.pdbx_seq_one_letter_code
_entity_poly.pdbx_strand_id
1 'polypeptide(L)'
;MVGRIRFGSRELFDVLTDVSKRLDGEVEAYLIGGLAMMQHGLKVTTKDVDVVFKDEVDEQTFEDALRACGFYGVTNIPREYRELGATIIMEVPGGMRFDIFVETVCRKLRLTEGMRGRAEALDLDGRLRLMVSAPEDIFLFKSVTDRDDDLADMALLAGRGLNWTSMYHELREDRHNLMYLPHFAVKLEALEDGHGIVAPGRPQLLREAEVIVGMHRISEQFHQKSISLTDAARVLGEGEIFAQSVLDKMVDLDFAIKDDDDIYDIVKR
;
A
#
# COMPACT_ATOMS: atom_id res chain seq x y z
N MET A 1 -27.23 -0.25 -10.91
CA MET A 1 -25.97 0.48 -11.09
C MET A 1 -25.48 0.20 -12.50
N VAL A 2 -25.27 1.22 -13.33
CA VAL A 2 -24.65 1.06 -14.63
C VAL A 2 -23.17 0.71 -14.34
N GLY A 3 -22.71 -0.46 -14.80
CA GLY A 3 -21.32 -0.88 -14.62
C GLY A 3 -20.39 0.13 -15.30
N ARG A 4 -19.26 0.46 -14.67
CA ARG A 4 -18.24 1.32 -15.28
C ARG A 4 -17.69 0.69 -16.56
N ILE A 5 -17.39 1.53 -17.52
CA ILE A 5 -16.73 1.13 -18.77
C ILE A 5 -15.34 0.54 -18.43
N ARG A 6 -14.94 -0.48 -19.18
CA ARG A 6 -13.60 -1.09 -19.10
C ARG A 6 -12.81 -0.69 -20.34
N PHE A 7 -11.54 -0.39 -20.14
CA PHE A 7 -10.63 0.05 -21.18
C PHE A 7 -9.54 -1.00 -21.43
N GLY A 8 -9.17 -1.13 -22.68
CA GLY A 8 -8.02 -1.93 -23.10
C GLY A 8 -6.71 -1.16 -22.96
N SER A 9 -5.60 -1.87 -23.08
CA SER A 9 -4.25 -1.29 -22.92
C SER A 9 -4.03 -0.12 -23.88
N ARG A 10 -4.40 -0.26 -25.15
CA ARG A 10 -4.17 0.76 -26.18
C ARG A 10 -4.83 2.10 -25.84
N GLU A 11 -6.12 2.07 -25.47
CA GLU A 11 -6.87 3.30 -25.13
C GLU A 11 -6.25 4.04 -23.95
N LEU A 12 -5.77 3.30 -22.93
CA LEU A 12 -5.13 3.87 -21.75
C LEU A 12 -3.77 4.47 -22.08
N PHE A 13 -2.98 3.81 -22.95
CA PHE A 13 -1.68 4.33 -23.37
C PHE A 13 -1.79 5.53 -24.31
N ASP A 14 -2.80 5.59 -25.16
CA ASP A 14 -3.06 6.78 -25.97
C ASP A 14 -3.29 8.02 -25.07
N VAL A 15 -4.09 7.87 -24.00
CA VAL A 15 -4.32 8.95 -23.02
C VAL A 15 -3.06 9.28 -22.24
N LEU A 16 -2.33 8.29 -21.74
CA LEU A 16 -1.08 8.52 -21.00
C LEU A 16 -0.02 9.22 -21.85
N THR A 17 0.04 8.89 -23.14
CA THR A 17 0.92 9.58 -24.10
C THR A 17 0.49 11.04 -24.31
N ASP A 18 -0.80 11.31 -24.39
CA ASP A 18 -1.32 12.68 -24.52
C ASP A 18 -1.04 13.51 -23.26
N VAL A 19 -1.17 12.92 -22.07
CA VAL A 19 -0.80 13.54 -20.80
C VAL A 19 0.72 13.81 -20.76
N SER A 20 1.52 12.83 -21.12
CA SER A 20 3.00 12.91 -21.15
C SER A 20 3.50 14.09 -22.00
N LYS A 21 2.87 14.34 -23.15
CA LYS A 21 3.20 15.47 -24.06
C LYS A 21 2.82 16.83 -23.49
N ARG A 22 1.91 16.89 -22.50
CA ARG A 22 1.44 18.14 -21.89
C ARG A 22 2.12 18.49 -20.58
N LEU A 23 2.99 17.59 -20.07
CA LEU A 23 3.76 17.88 -18.87
C LEU A 23 4.74 19.04 -19.12
N ASP A 24 4.84 19.95 -18.16
CA ASP A 24 5.78 21.08 -18.20
C ASP A 24 7.21 20.66 -17.81
N GLY A 25 7.36 19.56 -17.06
CA GLY A 25 8.62 18.97 -16.60
C GLY A 25 8.62 17.45 -16.70
N GLU A 26 9.76 16.83 -16.43
CA GLU A 26 9.84 15.37 -16.27
C GLU A 26 9.10 14.97 -14.99
N VAL A 27 8.24 13.96 -15.09
CA VAL A 27 7.45 13.42 -13.99
C VAL A 27 7.65 11.91 -13.94
N GLU A 28 7.88 11.36 -12.75
CA GLU A 28 7.97 9.92 -12.54
C GLU A 28 6.72 9.42 -11.80
N ALA A 29 5.97 8.53 -12.44
CA ALA A 29 4.74 7.95 -11.89
C ALA A 29 4.83 6.43 -11.86
N TYR A 30 4.35 5.82 -10.78
CA TYR A 30 4.37 4.37 -10.59
C TYR A 30 2.98 3.79 -10.79
N LEU A 31 2.81 2.97 -11.84
CA LEU A 31 1.59 2.21 -12.08
C LEU A 31 1.46 1.10 -11.04
N ILE A 32 0.31 1.10 -10.41
CA ILE A 32 -0.15 0.05 -9.52
C ILE A 32 -1.50 -0.47 -10.02
N GLY A 33 -2.12 -1.40 -9.36
CA GLY A 33 -3.48 -1.82 -9.69
C GLY A 33 -3.66 -2.51 -11.05
N GLY A 34 -4.83 -2.28 -11.66
CA GLY A 34 -5.29 -3.04 -12.83
C GLY A 34 -4.44 -2.86 -14.08
N LEU A 35 -3.98 -1.63 -14.38
CA LEU A 35 -3.15 -1.36 -15.57
C LEU A 35 -1.77 -1.99 -15.43
N ALA A 36 -1.15 -1.94 -14.24
CA ALA A 36 0.11 -2.62 -13.98
C ALA A 36 -0.02 -4.14 -14.19
N MET A 37 -1.12 -4.75 -13.70
CA MET A 37 -1.40 -6.17 -13.97
C MET A 37 -1.57 -6.49 -15.45
N MET A 38 -2.10 -5.56 -16.26
CA MET A 38 -2.20 -5.73 -17.72
C MET A 38 -0.82 -5.77 -18.36
N GLN A 39 0.15 -4.99 -17.90
CA GLN A 39 1.53 -5.00 -18.40
C GLN A 39 2.20 -6.36 -18.10
N HIS A 40 1.89 -6.97 -16.98
CA HIS A 40 2.35 -8.33 -16.64
C HIS A 40 1.52 -9.45 -17.29
N GLY A 41 0.58 -9.14 -18.18
CA GLY A 41 -0.25 -10.13 -18.89
C GLY A 41 -1.25 -10.86 -17.99
N LEU A 42 -1.63 -10.28 -16.85
CA LEU A 42 -2.55 -10.87 -15.89
C LEU A 42 -4.00 -10.42 -16.09
N LYS A 43 -4.19 -9.29 -16.76
CA LYS A 43 -5.51 -8.73 -17.11
C LYS A 43 -5.51 -8.25 -18.56
N VAL A 44 -6.70 -8.17 -19.14
CA VAL A 44 -6.90 -7.64 -20.51
C VAL A 44 -7.58 -6.26 -20.50
N THR A 45 -8.27 -5.93 -19.42
CA THR A 45 -8.97 -4.64 -19.26
C THR A 45 -8.95 -4.19 -17.80
N THR A 46 -9.00 -2.85 -17.61
CA THR A 46 -9.23 -2.24 -16.31
C THR A 46 -10.30 -1.15 -16.42
N LYS A 47 -10.82 -0.69 -15.27
CA LYS A 47 -11.79 0.42 -15.19
C LYS A 47 -11.11 1.75 -14.91
N ASP A 48 -9.98 1.70 -14.21
CA ASP A 48 -9.28 2.85 -13.64
C ASP A 48 -7.78 2.70 -13.88
N VAL A 49 -7.07 3.82 -13.83
CA VAL A 49 -5.60 3.90 -13.80
C VAL A 49 -5.21 4.31 -12.40
N ASP A 50 -4.57 3.40 -11.67
CA ASP A 50 -4.05 3.65 -10.32
C ASP A 50 -2.58 4.04 -10.43
N VAL A 51 -2.20 5.24 -9.94
CA VAL A 51 -0.83 5.73 -9.95
C VAL A 51 -0.43 6.26 -8.57
N VAL A 52 0.83 6.03 -8.21
CA VAL A 52 1.42 6.60 -7.01
C VAL A 52 2.67 7.40 -7.36
N PHE A 53 2.79 8.58 -6.79
CA PHE A 53 3.92 9.50 -6.93
C PHE A 53 4.80 9.47 -5.68
N LYS A 54 6.09 9.74 -5.85
CA LYS A 54 7.03 9.84 -4.74
C LYS A 54 6.86 11.12 -3.92
N ASP A 55 6.30 12.19 -4.53
CA ASP A 55 6.11 13.50 -3.92
C ASP A 55 4.93 14.28 -4.56
N GLU A 56 4.52 15.35 -3.88
CA GLU A 56 3.43 16.22 -4.32
C GLU A 56 3.78 17.06 -5.56
N VAL A 57 5.05 17.28 -5.87
CA VAL A 57 5.48 18.10 -7.02
C VAL A 57 5.20 17.36 -8.32
N ASP A 58 5.61 16.09 -8.41
CA ASP A 58 5.33 15.21 -9.54
C ASP A 58 3.82 15.01 -9.71
N GLU A 59 3.10 14.81 -8.58
CA GLU A 59 1.64 14.63 -8.57
C GLU A 59 0.92 15.86 -9.12
N GLN A 60 1.21 17.07 -8.62
CA GLN A 60 0.57 18.30 -9.07
C GLN A 60 0.84 18.58 -10.54
N THR A 61 2.06 18.36 -11.02
CA THR A 61 2.43 18.52 -12.42
C THR A 61 1.64 17.55 -13.31
N PHE A 62 1.43 16.33 -12.84
CA PHE A 62 0.63 15.32 -13.54
C PHE A 62 -0.86 15.68 -13.54
N GLU A 63 -1.40 16.17 -12.41
CA GLU A 63 -2.79 16.64 -12.30
C GLU A 63 -3.07 17.78 -13.30
N ASP A 64 -2.18 18.76 -13.40
CA ASP A 64 -2.33 19.89 -14.32
C ASP A 64 -2.33 19.43 -15.79
N ALA A 65 -1.49 18.46 -16.14
CA ALA A 65 -1.49 17.85 -17.47
C ALA A 65 -2.78 17.04 -17.73
N LEU A 66 -3.33 16.34 -16.75
CA LEU A 66 -4.63 15.67 -16.86
C LEU A 66 -5.75 16.70 -17.09
N ARG A 67 -5.75 17.84 -16.38
CA ARG A 67 -6.71 18.92 -16.59
C ARG A 67 -6.62 19.47 -18.00
N ALA A 68 -5.40 19.64 -18.54
CA ALA A 68 -5.18 20.07 -19.91
C ALA A 68 -5.66 19.04 -20.96
N CYS A 69 -5.78 17.76 -20.57
CA CYS A 69 -6.40 16.70 -21.37
C CYS A 69 -7.93 16.60 -21.19
N GLY A 70 -8.53 17.48 -20.38
CA GLY A 70 -9.99 17.53 -20.16
C GLY A 70 -10.50 16.65 -19.00
N PHE A 71 -9.61 16.15 -18.16
CA PHE A 71 -9.98 15.50 -16.90
C PHE A 71 -10.37 16.55 -15.85
N TYR A 72 -11.27 16.21 -14.96
CA TYR A 72 -11.68 17.06 -13.84
C TYR A 72 -11.68 16.28 -12.52
N GLY A 73 -11.35 16.98 -11.44
CA GLY A 73 -11.36 16.41 -10.11
C GLY A 73 -12.76 16.06 -9.63
N VAL A 74 -12.95 14.87 -9.09
CA VAL A 74 -14.21 14.41 -8.52
C VAL A 74 -14.38 15.03 -7.13
N THR A 75 -15.31 15.99 -7.00
CA THR A 75 -15.57 16.69 -5.72
C THR A 75 -16.46 15.89 -4.77
N ASN A 76 -17.32 15.04 -5.30
CA ASN A 76 -18.28 14.25 -4.54
C ASN A 76 -17.87 12.78 -4.48
N ILE A 77 -16.71 12.53 -3.86
CA ILE A 77 -16.14 11.19 -3.73
C ILE A 77 -17.05 10.35 -2.80
N PRO A 78 -17.61 9.21 -3.24
CA PRO A 78 -18.35 8.31 -2.39
C PRO A 78 -17.54 7.91 -1.15
N ARG A 79 -18.22 7.65 -0.02
CA ARG A 79 -17.55 7.32 1.25
C ARG A 79 -16.55 6.19 1.12
N GLU A 80 -16.91 5.15 0.37
CA GLU A 80 -16.08 3.97 0.06
C GLU A 80 -14.72 4.35 -0.55
N TYR A 81 -14.69 5.38 -1.42
CA TYR A 81 -13.47 5.87 -2.05
C TYR A 81 -12.69 6.88 -1.20
N ARG A 82 -13.36 7.62 -0.31
CA ARG A 82 -12.67 8.45 0.68
C ARG A 82 -11.91 7.62 1.69
N GLU A 83 -12.43 6.44 2.02
CA GLU A 83 -11.77 5.47 2.89
C GLU A 83 -10.54 4.83 2.21
N LEU A 84 -10.51 4.76 0.88
CA LEU A 84 -9.34 4.32 0.11
C LEU A 84 -8.17 5.31 0.16
N GLY A 85 -8.39 6.56 0.58
CA GLY A 85 -7.32 7.55 0.79
C GLY A 85 -6.58 7.95 -0.49
N ALA A 86 -7.22 7.83 -1.67
CA ALA A 86 -6.71 8.50 -2.87
C ALA A 86 -6.61 9.99 -2.59
N THR A 87 -5.48 10.59 -2.92
CA THR A 87 -5.26 12.03 -2.73
C THR A 87 -6.22 12.78 -3.64
N ILE A 88 -6.32 12.37 -4.90
CA ILE A 88 -7.18 12.95 -5.91
C ILE A 88 -7.75 11.84 -6.80
N ILE A 89 -8.98 12.06 -7.24
CA ILE A 89 -9.62 11.27 -8.29
C ILE A 89 -9.92 12.19 -9.45
N MET A 90 -9.42 11.84 -10.64
CA MET A 90 -9.63 12.57 -11.87
C MET A 90 -10.41 11.72 -12.87
N GLU A 91 -11.44 12.29 -13.52
CA GLU A 91 -12.24 11.56 -14.51
C GLU A 91 -12.61 12.42 -15.72
N VAL A 92 -12.97 11.77 -16.81
CA VAL A 92 -13.56 12.43 -17.99
C VAL A 92 -14.99 11.96 -18.24
N PRO A 93 -15.81 12.74 -18.96
CA PRO A 93 -17.07 12.27 -19.49
C PRO A 93 -16.81 11.05 -20.41
N GLY A 94 -17.39 9.91 -20.07
CA GLY A 94 -17.11 8.64 -20.77
C GLY A 94 -16.44 7.60 -19.89
N GLY A 95 -16.02 7.98 -18.67
CA GLY A 95 -15.75 7.08 -17.58
C GLY A 95 -14.31 6.66 -17.37
N MET A 96 -13.33 7.14 -18.12
CA MET A 96 -11.92 6.91 -17.78
C MET A 96 -11.58 7.69 -16.52
N ARG A 97 -10.87 7.05 -15.59
CA ARG A 97 -10.57 7.58 -14.28
C ARG A 97 -9.13 7.29 -13.88
N PHE A 98 -8.52 8.25 -13.22
CA PHE A 98 -7.26 8.12 -12.51
C PHE A 98 -7.51 8.19 -11.00
N ASP A 99 -7.02 7.21 -10.27
CA ASP A 99 -6.91 7.21 -8.81
C ASP A 99 -5.45 7.53 -8.47
N ILE A 100 -5.22 8.69 -7.88
CA ILE A 100 -3.90 9.28 -7.68
C ILE A 100 -3.54 9.24 -6.19
N PHE A 101 -2.34 8.76 -5.90
CA PHE A 101 -1.79 8.65 -4.55
C PHE A 101 -0.43 9.35 -4.49
N VAL A 102 -0.07 9.87 -3.32
CA VAL A 102 1.25 10.42 -3.02
C VAL A 102 1.87 9.68 -1.85
N GLU A 103 3.09 9.19 -2.04
CA GLU A 103 3.88 8.40 -1.09
C GLU A 103 3.19 7.14 -0.55
N THR A 104 1.92 7.23 -0.17
CA THR A 104 1.17 6.14 0.48
C THR A 104 -0.11 5.80 -0.25
N VAL A 105 -0.35 4.51 -0.44
CA VAL A 105 -1.58 3.98 -1.03
C VAL A 105 -2.56 3.64 0.09
N CYS A 106 -3.78 4.19 0.00
CA CYS A 106 -4.86 4.01 0.97
C CYS A 106 -4.47 4.39 2.40
N ARG A 107 -3.48 5.27 2.60
CA ARG A 107 -2.89 5.64 3.91
C ARG A 107 -2.35 4.45 4.71
N LYS A 108 -2.14 3.31 4.07
CA LYS A 108 -1.75 2.05 4.71
C LYS A 108 -0.36 1.58 4.31
N LEU A 109 0.00 1.72 3.04
CA LEU A 109 1.24 1.18 2.51
C LEU A 109 2.01 2.26 1.76
N ARG A 110 3.27 2.47 2.14
CA ARG A 110 4.18 3.44 1.52
C ARG A 110 4.89 2.82 0.33
N LEU A 111 5.04 3.62 -0.74
CA LEU A 111 5.91 3.32 -1.86
C LEU A 111 7.38 3.47 -1.42
N THR A 112 8.06 2.37 -1.15
CA THR A 112 9.44 2.35 -0.67
C THR A 112 10.46 2.57 -1.79
N GLU A 113 11.70 2.83 -1.43
CA GLU A 113 12.82 2.88 -2.38
C GLU A 113 13.05 1.51 -3.05
N GLY A 114 12.90 0.41 -2.29
CA GLY A 114 13.00 -0.94 -2.82
C GLY A 114 11.94 -1.22 -3.88
N MET A 115 10.69 -0.84 -3.66
CA MET A 115 9.59 -0.96 -4.64
C MET A 115 9.89 -0.12 -5.90
N ARG A 116 10.36 1.13 -5.73
CA ARG A 116 10.75 1.99 -6.85
C ARG A 116 11.90 1.40 -7.66
N GLY A 117 12.89 0.82 -6.99
CA GLY A 117 14.05 0.20 -7.62
C GLY A 117 13.74 -1.07 -8.42
N ARG A 118 12.63 -1.77 -8.13
CA ARG A 118 12.17 -2.95 -8.88
C ARG A 118 11.22 -2.63 -10.02
N ALA A 119 10.66 -1.42 -10.04
CA ALA A 119 9.73 -1.03 -11.08
C ALA A 119 10.43 -0.91 -12.44
N GLU A 120 9.76 -1.33 -13.49
CA GLU A 120 10.28 -1.31 -14.86
C GLU A 120 9.73 -0.11 -15.62
N ALA A 121 10.63 0.63 -16.29
CA ALA A 121 10.22 1.79 -17.08
C ALA A 121 9.47 1.36 -18.33
N LEU A 122 8.35 2.02 -18.58
CA LEU A 122 7.59 1.90 -19.81
C LEU A 122 7.93 3.06 -20.74
N ASP A 123 8.24 2.74 -21.99
CA ASP A 123 8.59 3.76 -22.99
C ASP A 123 7.32 4.47 -23.47
N LEU A 124 7.26 5.77 -23.20
CA LEU A 124 6.21 6.68 -23.65
C LEU A 124 6.82 7.94 -24.28
N ASP A 125 6.19 8.42 -25.37
CA ASP A 125 6.55 9.72 -25.93
C ASP A 125 6.22 10.84 -24.95
N GLY A 126 7.19 11.73 -24.68
CA GLY A 126 6.99 12.91 -23.85
C GLY A 126 7.83 12.92 -22.59
N ARG A 127 7.31 13.49 -21.50
CA ARG A 127 8.03 13.75 -20.24
C ARG A 127 7.57 12.89 -19.06
N LEU A 128 6.64 11.96 -19.28
CA LEU A 128 6.19 11.01 -18.27
C LEU A 128 7.09 9.77 -18.27
N ARG A 129 7.86 9.61 -17.22
CA ARG A 129 8.53 8.36 -16.91
C ARG A 129 7.56 7.46 -16.16
N LEU A 130 6.88 6.60 -16.90
CA LEU A 130 5.91 5.68 -16.34
C LEU A 130 6.59 4.39 -15.91
N MET A 131 6.53 4.08 -14.62
CA MET A 131 7.16 2.91 -14.00
C MET A 131 6.08 1.86 -13.70
N VAL A 132 6.25 0.65 -14.19
CA VAL A 132 5.35 -0.48 -13.90
C VAL A 132 5.86 -1.17 -12.63
N SER A 133 5.07 -1.17 -11.57
CA SER A 133 5.43 -1.86 -10.32
C SER A 133 5.61 -3.37 -10.54
N ALA A 134 6.53 -3.97 -9.80
CA ALA A 134 6.74 -5.42 -9.82
C ALA A 134 5.49 -6.18 -9.31
N PRO A 135 5.26 -7.43 -9.73
CA PRO A 135 4.11 -8.22 -9.29
C PRO A 135 3.98 -8.33 -7.76
N GLU A 136 5.10 -8.39 -7.05
CA GLU A 136 5.19 -8.40 -5.59
C GLU A 136 4.60 -7.12 -4.98
N ASP A 137 4.94 -5.98 -5.56
CA ASP A 137 4.51 -4.67 -5.07
C ASP A 137 3.04 -4.41 -5.41
N ILE A 138 2.59 -4.84 -6.60
CA ILE A 138 1.16 -4.83 -6.95
C ILE A 138 0.36 -5.69 -5.97
N PHE A 139 0.86 -6.86 -5.58
CA PHE A 139 0.21 -7.73 -4.60
C PHE A 139 0.07 -7.02 -3.25
N LEU A 140 1.12 -6.35 -2.77
CA LEU A 140 1.08 -5.55 -1.53
C LEU A 140 0.05 -4.41 -1.65
N PHE A 141 0.04 -3.66 -2.75
CA PHE A 141 -0.93 -2.58 -2.96
C PHE A 141 -2.38 -3.08 -3.11
N LYS A 142 -2.60 -4.29 -3.64
CA LYS A 142 -3.91 -4.93 -3.67
C LYS A 142 -4.40 -5.36 -2.28
N SER A 143 -3.48 -5.69 -1.38
CA SER A 143 -3.83 -6.12 -0.02
C SER A 143 -4.43 -5.01 0.84
N VAL A 144 -4.25 -3.72 0.47
CA VAL A 144 -4.70 -2.58 1.30
C VAL A 144 -6.21 -2.35 1.30
N THR A 145 -6.94 -2.97 0.37
CA THR A 145 -8.40 -2.84 0.24
C THR A 145 -9.12 -4.09 0.72
N ASP A 146 -10.43 -3.97 0.98
CA ASP A 146 -11.29 -5.09 1.39
C ASP A 146 -12.26 -5.52 0.27
N ARG A 147 -11.91 -5.22 -1.01
CA ARG A 147 -12.73 -5.57 -2.16
C ARG A 147 -12.46 -7.00 -2.61
N ASP A 148 -13.52 -7.76 -2.92
CA ASP A 148 -13.41 -9.13 -3.45
C ASP A 148 -12.62 -9.20 -4.76
N ASP A 149 -12.78 -8.18 -5.65
CA ASP A 149 -12.02 -8.07 -6.90
C ASP A 149 -10.50 -8.00 -6.62
N ASP A 150 -10.06 -7.31 -5.54
CA ASP A 150 -8.63 -7.19 -5.21
C ASP A 150 -8.08 -8.50 -4.62
N LEU A 151 -8.88 -9.24 -3.85
CA LEU A 151 -8.50 -10.57 -3.36
C LEU A 151 -8.32 -11.56 -4.53
N ALA A 152 -9.21 -11.51 -5.54
CA ALA A 152 -9.06 -12.30 -6.76
C ALA A 152 -7.81 -11.90 -7.57
N ASP A 153 -7.48 -10.60 -7.63
CA ASP A 153 -6.26 -10.09 -8.24
C ASP A 153 -5.00 -10.60 -7.51
N MET A 154 -5.00 -10.60 -6.17
CA MET A 154 -3.92 -11.19 -5.36
C MET A 154 -3.74 -12.67 -5.66
N ALA A 155 -4.83 -13.42 -5.83
CA ALA A 155 -4.77 -14.84 -6.21
C ALA A 155 -4.12 -15.05 -7.59
N LEU A 156 -4.45 -14.21 -8.59
CA LEU A 156 -3.83 -14.25 -9.90
C LEU A 156 -2.33 -13.95 -9.85
N LEU A 157 -1.93 -12.95 -9.06
CA LEU A 157 -0.52 -12.60 -8.86
C LEU A 157 0.24 -13.73 -8.18
N ALA A 158 -0.29 -14.29 -7.09
CA ALA A 158 0.33 -15.39 -6.35
C ALA A 158 0.53 -16.65 -7.24
N GLY A 159 -0.40 -16.91 -8.16
CA GLY A 159 -0.29 -18.02 -9.13
C GLY A 159 0.88 -17.90 -10.11
N ARG A 160 1.54 -16.74 -10.21
CA ARG A 160 2.74 -16.54 -11.05
C ARG A 160 4.07 -16.84 -10.35
N GLY A 161 4.05 -17.15 -9.06
CA GLY A 161 5.24 -17.47 -8.29
C GLY A 161 5.98 -16.23 -7.79
N LEU A 162 5.33 -15.49 -6.87
CA LEU A 162 5.88 -14.28 -6.25
C LEU A 162 7.11 -14.56 -5.38
N ASN A 163 8.00 -13.59 -5.31
CA ASN A 163 9.08 -13.56 -4.35
C ASN A 163 8.57 -13.08 -2.98
N TRP A 164 8.04 -13.99 -2.18
CA TRP A 164 7.51 -13.70 -0.84
C TRP A 164 8.54 -13.07 0.09
N THR A 165 9.82 -13.46 -0.04
CA THR A 165 10.91 -12.89 0.78
C THR A 165 11.06 -11.41 0.50
N SER A 166 11.00 -11.00 -0.76
CA SER A 166 11.05 -9.58 -1.16
C SER A 166 9.89 -8.78 -0.59
N MET A 167 8.65 -9.30 -0.65
CA MET A 167 7.47 -8.66 -0.06
C MET A 167 7.59 -8.49 1.45
N TYR A 168 8.02 -9.54 2.16
CA TYR A 168 8.20 -9.47 3.61
C TYR A 168 9.33 -8.54 4.03
N HIS A 169 10.36 -8.41 3.19
CA HIS A 169 11.42 -7.44 3.39
C HIS A 169 10.86 -6.01 3.31
N GLU A 170 10.10 -5.67 2.28
CA GLU A 170 9.48 -4.35 2.14
C GLU A 170 8.58 -3.95 3.32
N LEU A 171 7.85 -4.92 3.87
CA LEU A 171 7.02 -4.67 5.05
C LEU A 171 7.84 -4.42 6.32
N ARG A 172 9.09 -4.92 6.41
CA ARG A 172 9.93 -4.78 7.59
C ARG A 172 10.89 -3.60 7.56
N GLU A 173 11.38 -3.24 6.38
CA GLU A 173 12.39 -2.17 6.21
C GLU A 173 11.82 -0.76 6.38
N ASP A 174 10.56 -0.56 6.05
CA ASP A 174 9.89 0.72 6.27
C ASP A 174 8.98 0.64 7.50
N ARG A 175 9.18 1.56 8.45
CA ARG A 175 8.42 1.59 9.70
C ARG A 175 6.90 1.75 9.47
N HIS A 176 6.51 2.57 8.49
CA HIS A 176 5.11 2.76 8.14
C HIS A 176 4.50 1.44 7.62
N ASN A 177 5.22 0.74 6.73
CA ASN A 177 4.78 -0.53 6.18
C ASN A 177 4.77 -1.65 7.23
N LEU A 178 5.68 -1.61 8.20
CA LEU A 178 5.68 -2.56 9.33
C LEU A 178 4.38 -2.45 10.14
N MET A 179 3.86 -1.25 10.36
CA MET A 179 2.59 -1.06 11.07
C MET A 179 1.39 -1.62 10.30
N TYR A 180 1.51 -1.82 8.99
CA TYR A 180 0.50 -2.46 8.16
C TYR A 180 0.49 -4.00 8.28
N LEU A 181 1.54 -4.62 8.83
CA LEU A 181 1.71 -6.07 8.90
C LEU A 181 0.49 -6.84 9.45
N PRO A 182 -0.21 -6.39 10.52
CA PRO A 182 -1.41 -7.09 11.00
C PRO A 182 -2.53 -7.18 9.96
N HIS A 183 -2.76 -6.10 9.20
CA HIS A 183 -3.76 -6.10 8.13
C HIS A 183 -3.35 -7.03 6.99
N PHE A 184 -2.08 -7.03 6.62
CA PHE A 184 -1.54 -7.95 5.62
C PHE A 184 -1.70 -9.41 6.03
N ALA A 185 -1.45 -9.73 7.30
CA ALA A 185 -1.67 -11.08 7.84
C ALA A 185 -3.12 -11.55 7.68
N VAL A 186 -4.09 -10.69 7.99
CA VAL A 186 -5.53 -10.96 7.78
C VAL A 186 -5.85 -11.17 6.29
N LYS A 187 -5.22 -10.41 5.40
CA LYS A 187 -5.40 -10.61 3.94
C LYS A 187 -4.87 -11.95 3.45
N LEU A 188 -3.75 -12.42 4.02
CA LEU A 188 -3.22 -13.74 3.70
C LEU A 188 -4.14 -14.86 4.20
N GLU A 189 -4.83 -14.69 5.33
CA GLU A 189 -5.88 -15.61 5.78
C GLU A 189 -7.06 -15.65 4.81
N ALA A 190 -7.58 -14.49 4.44
CA ALA A 190 -8.65 -14.40 3.46
C ALA A 190 -8.28 -15.01 2.10
N LEU A 191 -7.01 -14.89 1.69
CA LEU A 191 -6.49 -15.48 0.46
C LEU A 191 -6.44 -17.01 0.54
N GLU A 192 -6.04 -17.56 1.69
CA GLU A 192 -6.07 -19.01 1.94
C GLU A 192 -7.51 -19.53 1.95
N ASP A 193 -8.40 -18.90 2.70
CA ASP A 193 -9.80 -19.31 2.85
C ASP A 193 -10.57 -19.21 1.53
N GLY A 194 -10.37 -18.13 0.78
CA GLY A 194 -11.10 -17.90 -0.47
C GLY A 194 -10.51 -18.56 -1.70
N HIS A 195 -9.20 -18.77 -1.74
CA HIS A 195 -8.48 -19.23 -2.94
C HIS A 195 -7.54 -20.42 -2.72
N GLY A 196 -7.39 -20.91 -1.49
CA GLY A 196 -6.52 -22.04 -1.15
C GLY A 196 -5.01 -21.73 -1.28
N ILE A 197 -4.64 -20.46 -1.28
CA ILE A 197 -3.25 -20.02 -1.47
C ILE A 197 -2.61 -19.79 -0.10
N VAL A 198 -1.64 -20.63 0.25
CA VAL A 198 -0.88 -20.54 1.51
C VAL A 198 0.41 -19.78 1.27
N ALA A 199 0.56 -18.63 1.94
CA ALA A 199 1.79 -17.83 1.86
C ALA A 199 2.94 -18.51 2.61
N PRO A 200 4.12 -18.69 2.00
CA PRO A 200 5.30 -19.22 2.68
C PRO A 200 5.71 -18.34 3.87
N GLY A 201 6.13 -18.95 5.00
CA GLY A 201 6.56 -18.21 6.19
C GLY A 201 5.44 -17.55 6.99
N ARG A 202 4.17 -17.79 6.64
CA ARG A 202 3.00 -17.22 7.32
C ARG A 202 3.02 -17.38 8.85
N PRO A 203 3.39 -18.54 9.46
CA PRO A 203 3.43 -18.64 10.91
C PRO A 203 4.37 -17.66 11.61
N GLN A 204 5.49 -17.32 10.98
CA GLN A 204 6.40 -16.29 11.48
C GLN A 204 5.78 -14.91 11.34
N LEU A 205 5.19 -14.61 10.18
CA LEU A 205 4.52 -13.34 9.90
C LEU A 205 3.38 -13.06 10.90
N LEU A 206 2.59 -14.08 11.23
CA LEU A 206 1.51 -13.97 12.22
C LEU A 206 2.06 -13.59 13.61
N ARG A 207 3.15 -14.22 14.05
CA ARG A 207 3.78 -13.86 15.33
C ARG A 207 4.29 -12.42 15.35
N GLU A 208 4.88 -11.96 14.25
CA GLU A 208 5.30 -10.56 14.12
C GLU A 208 4.10 -9.60 14.13
N ALA A 209 3.01 -9.97 13.45
CA ALA A 209 1.76 -9.20 13.47
C ALA A 209 1.16 -9.10 14.89
N GLU A 210 1.18 -10.18 15.66
CA GLU A 210 0.74 -10.19 17.06
C GLU A 210 1.55 -9.23 17.92
N VAL A 211 2.87 -9.15 17.72
CA VAL A 211 3.74 -8.19 18.42
C VAL A 211 3.32 -6.75 18.07
N ILE A 212 3.08 -6.44 16.79
CA ILE A 212 2.63 -5.10 16.36
C ILE A 212 1.27 -4.75 16.98
N VAL A 213 0.33 -5.69 17.03
CA VAL A 213 -0.96 -5.50 17.71
C VAL A 213 -0.75 -5.24 19.21
N GLY A 214 0.17 -5.97 19.86
CA GLY A 214 0.54 -5.74 21.26
C GLY A 214 1.09 -4.33 21.49
N MET A 215 1.96 -3.83 20.61
CA MET A 215 2.48 -2.47 20.65
C MET A 215 1.36 -1.42 20.60
N HIS A 216 0.40 -1.57 19.68
CA HIS A 216 -0.75 -0.66 19.60
C HIS A 216 -1.55 -0.64 20.91
N ARG A 217 -1.84 -1.82 21.46
CA ARG A 217 -2.58 -1.96 22.74
C ARG A 217 -1.88 -1.26 23.90
N ILE A 218 -0.55 -1.44 24.02
CA ILE A 218 0.24 -0.77 25.07
C ILE A 218 0.24 0.75 24.83
N SER A 219 0.48 1.19 23.59
CA SER A 219 0.53 2.62 23.25
C SER A 219 -0.79 3.34 23.54
N GLU A 220 -1.94 2.72 23.27
CA GLU A 220 -3.25 3.29 23.57
C GLU A 220 -3.51 3.45 25.07
N GLN A 221 -3.12 2.46 25.88
CA GLN A 221 -3.40 2.46 27.32
C GLN A 221 -2.39 3.27 28.14
N PHE A 222 -1.12 3.29 27.71
CA PHE A 222 -0.01 3.89 28.46
C PHE A 222 0.62 5.07 27.78
N HIS A 223 -0.14 5.76 26.95
CA HIS A 223 0.34 6.95 26.27
C HIS A 223 0.97 7.96 27.24
N GLN A 224 2.27 8.30 27.06
CA GLN A 224 3.07 9.16 27.93
C GLN A 224 3.12 8.71 29.41
N LYS A 225 3.11 7.41 29.64
CA LYS A 225 3.24 6.80 30.98
C LYS A 225 4.28 5.71 30.94
N SER A 226 4.79 5.39 32.12
CA SER A 226 5.72 4.27 32.32
C SER A 226 4.96 2.97 32.56
N ILE A 227 5.54 1.87 32.12
CA ILE A 227 4.98 0.53 32.30
C ILE A 227 6.10 -0.46 32.67
N SER A 228 5.83 -1.36 33.62
CA SER A 228 6.69 -2.50 33.92
C SER A 228 6.40 -3.69 33.01
N LEU A 229 7.33 -4.64 32.91
CA LEU A 229 7.11 -5.89 32.19
C LEU A 229 5.88 -6.65 32.69
N THR A 230 5.70 -6.76 34.01
CA THR A 230 4.56 -7.43 34.63
C THR A 230 3.23 -6.75 34.29
N ASP A 231 3.20 -5.41 34.26
CA ASP A 231 2.00 -4.67 33.88
C ASP A 231 1.72 -4.82 32.38
N ALA A 232 2.74 -4.83 31.54
CA ALA A 232 2.60 -5.09 30.11
C ALA A 232 2.01 -6.49 29.84
N ALA A 233 2.51 -7.52 30.53
CA ALA A 233 1.97 -8.88 30.44
C ALA A 233 0.49 -8.92 30.83
N ARG A 234 0.10 -8.23 31.90
CA ARG A 234 -1.30 -8.13 32.35
C ARG A 234 -2.20 -7.43 31.33
N VAL A 235 -1.74 -6.33 30.75
CA VAL A 235 -2.49 -5.57 29.72
C VAL A 235 -2.67 -6.36 28.44
N LEU A 236 -1.64 -7.09 28.05
CA LEU A 236 -1.71 -7.94 26.86
C LEU A 236 -2.56 -9.19 27.08
N GLY A 237 -2.68 -9.64 28.34
CA GLY A 237 -3.31 -10.92 28.69
C GLY A 237 -2.46 -12.12 28.32
N GLU A 238 -1.13 -11.92 28.25
CA GLU A 238 -0.13 -12.86 27.77
C GLU A 238 1.00 -13.05 28.79
N GLY A 239 1.87 -14.03 28.58
CA GLY A 239 3.04 -14.26 29.43
C GLY A 239 4.13 -13.19 29.25
N GLU A 240 5.02 -13.08 30.25
CA GLU A 240 6.12 -12.09 30.25
C GLU A 240 7.06 -12.21 29.03
N ILE A 241 7.26 -13.41 28.47
CA ILE A 241 8.10 -13.62 27.29
C ILE A 241 7.52 -12.87 26.08
N PHE A 242 6.21 -12.94 25.87
CA PHE A 242 5.55 -12.21 24.78
C PHE A 242 5.54 -10.71 25.08
N ALA A 243 5.23 -10.31 26.31
CA ALA A 243 5.25 -8.90 26.70
C ALA A 243 6.64 -8.27 26.52
N GLN A 244 7.71 -9.02 26.85
CA GLN A 244 9.09 -8.59 26.61
C GLN A 244 9.34 -8.38 25.11
N SER A 245 8.92 -9.31 24.25
CA SER A 245 9.07 -9.18 22.80
C SER A 245 8.37 -7.93 22.25
N VAL A 246 7.20 -7.57 22.81
CA VAL A 246 6.46 -6.35 22.44
C VAL A 246 7.22 -5.10 22.91
N LEU A 247 7.66 -5.06 24.15
CA LEU A 247 8.39 -3.92 24.71
C LEU A 247 9.74 -3.71 24.02
N ASP A 248 10.50 -4.78 23.75
CA ASP A 248 11.75 -4.71 23.01
C ASP A 248 11.52 -4.13 21.59
N LYS A 249 10.47 -4.58 20.90
CA LYS A 249 10.10 -4.04 19.60
C LYS A 249 9.69 -2.57 19.67
N MET A 250 9.01 -2.16 20.74
CA MET A 250 8.69 -0.76 20.98
C MET A 250 9.94 0.10 21.17
N VAL A 251 10.95 -0.40 21.86
CA VAL A 251 12.25 0.28 22.04
C VAL A 251 12.98 0.37 20.69
N ASP A 252 13.08 -0.74 19.94
CA ASP A 252 13.72 -0.79 18.62
C ASP A 252 13.13 0.22 17.62
N LEU A 253 11.84 0.50 17.74
CA LEU A 253 11.11 1.41 16.86
C LEU A 253 10.90 2.81 17.49
N ASP A 254 11.56 3.11 18.61
CA ASP A 254 11.44 4.35 19.38
C ASP A 254 10.00 4.70 19.84
N PHE A 255 9.16 3.72 20.11
CA PHE A 255 7.87 3.90 20.77
C PHE A 255 7.98 3.82 22.29
N ALA A 256 9.08 3.31 22.80
CA ALA A 256 9.38 3.28 24.23
C ALA A 256 10.87 3.55 24.49
N ILE A 257 11.17 4.04 25.67
CA ILE A 257 12.53 4.18 26.20
C ILE A 257 12.60 3.31 27.45
N LYS A 258 13.58 2.42 27.49
CA LYS A 258 13.84 1.56 28.67
C LYS A 258 14.82 2.27 29.58
N ASP A 259 14.52 2.35 30.89
CA ASP A 259 15.43 2.87 31.91
C ASP A 259 16.28 1.76 32.58
N ASP A 260 17.13 2.17 33.52
CA ASP A 260 18.03 1.25 34.27
C ASP A 260 17.28 0.32 35.25
N ASP A 261 16.03 0.63 35.60
CA ASP A 261 15.17 -0.15 36.52
C ASP A 261 14.20 -1.10 35.77
N ASP A 262 14.43 -1.35 34.47
CA ASP A 262 13.56 -2.17 33.60
C ASP A 262 12.13 -1.61 33.48
N ILE A 263 11.96 -0.31 33.59
CA ILE A 263 10.71 0.39 33.31
C ILE A 263 10.76 0.98 31.90
N TYR A 264 9.63 0.96 31.23
CA TYR A 264 9.50 1.43 29.85
C TYR A 264 8.62 2.67 29.78
N ASP A 265 9.21 3.79 29.41
CA ASP A 265 8.49 5.06 29.16
C ASP A 265 7.92 5.05 27.76
N ILE A 266 6.59 5.02 27.62
CA ILE A 266 5.90 4.99 26.35
C ILE A 266 5.88 6.41 25.74
N VAL A 267 6.50 6.55 24.59
CA VAL A 267 6.71 7.84 23.91
C VAL A 267 5.53 8.12 22.96
N LYS A 268 5.13 9.38 22.89
CA LYS A 268 4.17 9.84 21.87
C LYS A 268 4.87 9.94 20.51
N ARG A 269 4.37 9.24 19.53
CA ARG A 269 4.70 9.54 18.12
C ARG A 269 3.48 9.62 17.25
#